data_7eae1a5635347560f63f565f2761e6de
#
_entry.id   7eae1a5635347560f63f565f2761e6de
#
_cell.length_a   1.000
_cell.length_b   1.000
_cell.length_c   1.000
_cell.angle_alpha   90.00
_cell.angle_beta   90.00
_cell.angle_gamma   90.00
#
_symmetry.space_group_name_H-M   'P 1'
#
loop_
_entity.id
_entity.type
_entity.pdbx_description
1 polymer ?
#
loop_
_entity_poly.entity_id
_entity_poly.type
_entity_poly.pdbx_seq_one_letter_code
_entity_poly.pdbx_strand_id
1 'polypeptide(L)'
;MSTVSAFLLYQGGKWTPNSIKSFIALVVAGGVGAFCFTYWIYSPEGQFGNIFLVAGLLVKAAFFGFHFWLPEAHSGSPAHASAAYSGILVNLPLILFHQLVAPWLGNTVYIKILIPLAGFGVLWAGLSSLFSKDAKKAIAYSTVENMNFLFLCILLSALWKDSEVENLKVLSRSFSFLFILSLIHHSISKTFQFLSIGYLTKISGFSNIDQNTGVGRVSGLPSSLLSLGTISFLAIPGTTGFLSEATFVKLVAGVLEIPGQSAILVLPLLILVSSGLVLGAAGHLRIFLGMVLSRPRTGWSENKPFRSVFYSIFLSGALILVVSFGISAYALYYSPTTEWLDEQWYRSLAIVNFVGLGMIVFVGIIGFRTKIAKRKLWDCGGNYGGADVAVPSDGISDPLFPSLGRYFTNEEGNSRLDEGILQGIIKFLNTFKTRVNEADEESISINLAFSSVTVVVLLFVIIGLKLTEGDLWKLFLNTLIR
;
A
#
# COMPACT_ATOMS: atom_id res chain seq x y z
N MET A 1 8.87 -11.34 -11.77
CA MET A 1 8.35 -10.82 -10.50
C MET A 1 7.37 -11.77 -9.82
N SER A 2 6.27 -12.20 -10.48
CA SER A 2 5.29 -13.13 -9.86
C SER A 2 5.88 -14.50 -9.49
N THR A 3 6.81 -15.02 -10.28
CA THR A 3 7.56 -16.25 -9.98
C THR A 3 8.49 -16.12 -8.78
N VAL A 4 9.17 -14.98 -8.63
CA VAL A 4 9.98 -14.68 -7.45
C VAL A 4 9.09 -14.55 -6.20
N SER A 5 7.92 -13.94 -6.36
CA SER A 5 6.92 -13.83 -5.28
C SER A 5 6.40 -15.20 -4.83
N ALA A 6 6.13 -16.10 -5.79
CA ALA A 6 5.73 -17.47 -5.51
C ALA A 6 6.86 -18.26 -4.81
N PHE A 7 8.11 -18.07 -5.22
CA PHE A 7 9.28 -18.69 -4.57
C PHE A 7 9.46 -18.19 -3.13
N LEU A 8 9.26 -16.90 -2.88
CA LEU A 8 9.31 -16.34 -1.51
C LEU A 8 8.22 -16.91 -0.60
N LEU A 9 7.05 -17.24 -1.15
CA LEU A 9 5.99 -17.94 -0.42
C LEU A 9 6.39 -19.39 -0.06
N TYR A 10 7.04 -20.09 -0.99
CA TYR A 10 7.46 -21.49 -0.80
C TYR A 10 8.52 -21.64 0.28
N GLN A 11 9.41 -20.68 0.46
CA GLN A 11 10.42 -20.71 1.53
C GLN A 11 9.82 -20.71 2.95
N GLY A 12 8.53 -20.47 3.12
CA GLY A 12 7.81 -20.59 4.39
C GLY A 12 7.56 -22.02 4.89
N GLY A 13 7.86 -23.05 4.12
CA GLY A 13 8.02 -24.45 4.55
C GLY A 13 6.78 -25.33 4.66
N LYS A 14 5.56 -24.80 4.81
CA LYS A 14 4.31 -25.59 4.82
C LYS A 14 3.18 -24.84 4.11
N TRP A 15 2.55 -25.52 3.15
CA TRP A 15 1.35 -24.99 2.49
C TRP A 15 0.16 -25.05 3.46
N THR A 16 -0.32 -23.86 3.86
CA THR A 16 -1.59 -23.70 4.56
C THR A 16 -2.68 -23.26 3.56
N PRO A 17 -3.98 -23.43 3.87
CA PRO A 17 -5.04 -22.91 3.03
C PRO A 17 -4.88 -21.43 2.68
N ASN A 18 -4.41 -20.61 3.62
CA ASN A 18 -4.16 -19.19 3.40
C ASN A 18 -2.96 -18.94 2.48
N SER A 19 -1.87 -19.72 2.59
CA SER A 19 -0.73 -19.56 1.68
C SER A 19 -1.05 -20.02 0.26
N ILE A 20 -1.94 -21.01 0.09
CA ILE A 20 -2.45 -21.41 -1.23
C ILE A 20 -3.30 -20.29 -1.85
N LYS A 21 -4.21 -19.67 -1.08
CA LYS A 21 -5.00 -18.51 -1.55
C LYS A 21 -4.08 -17.35 -1.98
N SER A 22 -3.07 -17.04 -1.18
CA SER A 22 -2.09 -16.00 -1.49
C SER A 22 -1.30 -16.30 -2.77
N PHE A 23 -0.91 -17.56 -2.97
CA PHE A 23 -0.24 -18.01 -4.18
C PHE A 23 -1.13 -17.85 -5.42
N ILE A 24 -2.38 -18.32 -5.35
CA ILE A 24 -3.35 -18.20 -6.46
C ILE A 24 -3.56 -16.71 -6.81
N ALA A 25 -3.78 -15.87 -5.81
CA ALA A 25 -3.98 -14.43 -6.01
C ALA A 25 -2.79 -13.78 -6.74
N LEU A 26 -1.55 -14.10 -6.34
CA LEU A 26 -0.33 -13.60 -6.99
C LEU A 26 -0.16 -14.12 -8.42
N VAL A 27 -0.45 -15.40 -8.65
CA VAL A 27 -0.31 -16.04 -9.99
C VAL A 27 -1.35 -15.48 -10.95
N VAL A 28 -2.61 -15.32 -10.51
CA VAL A 28 -3.66 -14.74 -11.34
C VAL A 28 -3.32 -13.29 -11.72
N ALA A 29 -3.01 -12.44 -10.75
CA ALA A 29 -2.63 -11.06 -11.03
C ALA A 29 -1.35 -10.96 -11.88
N GLY A 30 -0.39 -11.85 -11.63
CA GLY A 30 0.84 -11.95 -12.42
C GLY A 30 0.61 -12.40 -13.85
N GLY A 31 -0.22 -13.42 -14.04
CA GLY A 31 -0.60 -13.96 -15.34
C GLY A 31 -1.35 -12.97 -16.21
N VAL A 32 -2.37 -12.32 -15.63
CA VAL A 32 -3.13 -11.27 -16.32
C VAL A 32 -2.22 -10.12 -16.72
N GLY A 33 -1.39 -9.62 -15.80
CA GLY A 33 -0.45 -8.55 -16.11
C GLY A 33 0.57 -8.92 -17.19
N ALA A 34 1.11 -10.15 -17.15
CA ALA A 34 2.03 -10.64 -18.16
C ALA A 34 1.36 -10.79 -19.53
N PHE A 35 0.15 -11.35 -19.58
CA PHE A 35 -0.64 -11.47 -20.81
C PHE A 35 -0.89 -10.10 -21.44
N CYS A 36 -1.39 -9.15 -20.67
CA CYS A 36 -1.67 -7.81 -21.14
C CYS A 36 -0.41 -7.10 -21.69
N PHE A 37 0.71 -7.22 -20.97
CA PHE A 37 1.97 -6.63 -21.38
C PHE A 37 2.53 -7.27 -22.65
N THR A 38 2.45 -8.60 -22.76
CA THR A 38 2.87 -9.34 -23.96
C THR A 38 2.02 -8.93 -25.16
N TYR A 39 0.69 -8.86 -25.00
CA TYR A 39 -0.19 -8.42 -26.08
C TYR A 39 0.16 -6.99 -26.57
N TRP A 40 0.45 -6.08 -25.65
CA TRP A 40 0.90 -4.72 -26.02
C TRP A 40 2.20 -4.73 -26.83
N ILE A 41 3.19 -5.56 -26.45
CA ILE A 41 4.46 -5.66 -27.19
C ILE A 41 4.23 -6.10 -28.64
N TYR A 42 3.32 -7.04 -28.86
CA TYR A 42 3.03 -7.55 -30.20
C TYR A 42 2.04 -6.69 -31.02
N SER A 43 1.36 -5.75 -30.38
CA SER A 43 0.38 -4.86 -31.03
C SER A 43 0.54 -3.41 -30.55
N PRO A 44 1.72 -2.80 -30.63
CA PRO A 44 2.00 -1.51 -29.99
C PRO A 44 1.26 -0.33 -30.65
N GLU A 45 0.96 -0.42 -31.93
CA GLU A 45 0.34 0.68 -32.73
C GLU A 45 -1.21 0.64 -32.71
N GLY A 46 -1.82 -0.38 -32.15
CA GLY A 46 -3.28 -0.53 -32.08
C GLY A 46 -3.90 0.10 -30.83
N GLN A 47 -5.07 0.71 -30.96
CA GLN A 47 -5.86 1.19 -29.81
C GLN A 47 -6.05 0.07 -28.76
N PHE A 48 -6.22 -1.16 -29.20
CA PHE A 48 -6.34 -2.32 -28.32
C PHE A 48 -5.06 -2.61 -27.54
N GLY A 49 -3.87 -2.45 -28.16
CA GLY A 49 -2.59 -2.63 -27.47
C GLY A 49 -2.46 -1.70 -26.27
N ASN A 50 -2.78 -0.43 -26.44
CA ASN A 50 -2.75 0.54 -25.34
C ASN A 50 -3.74 0.23 -24.23
N ILE A 51 -4.95 -0.27 -24.54
CA ILE A 51 -5.94 -0.68 -23.54
C ILE A 51 -5.41 -1.86 -22.71
N PHE A 52 -4.77 -2.85 -23.34
CA PHE A 52 -4.16 -3.98 -22.64
C PHE A 52 -2.99 -3.54 -21.75
N LEU A 53 -2.14 -2.62 -22.22
CA LEU A 53 -1.08 -2.03 -21.38
C LEU A 53 -1.66 -1.39 -20.12
N VAL A 54 -2.64 -0.52 -20.29
CA VAL A 54 -3.34 0.15 -19.17
C VAL A 54 -3.91 -0.90 -18.22
N ALA A 55 -4.72 -1.86 -18.72
CA ALA A 55 -5.34 -2.89 -17.90
C ALA A 55 -4.31 -3.72 -17.12
N GLY A 56 -3.23 -4.15 -17.77
CA GLY A 56 -2.17 -4.92 -17.12
C GLY A 56 -1.48 -4.16 -15.99
N LEU A 57 -1.21 -2.87 -16.18
CA LEU A 57 -0.59 -2.01 -15.17
C LEU A 57 -1.57 -1.73 -14.02
N LEU A 58 -2.86 -1.49 -14.29
CA LEU A 58 -3.89 -1.30 -13.27
C LEU A 58 -4.06 -2.56 -12.40
N VAL A 59 -4.08 -3.75 -12.99
CA VAL A 59 -4.11 -5.02 -12.24
C VAL A 59 -2.91 -5.16 -11.34
N LYS A 60 -1.70 -4.95 -11.88
CA LYS A 60 -0.45 -5.16 -11.12
C LYS A 60 -0.22 -4.12 -10.03
N ALA A 61 -0.71 -2.90 -10.18
CA ALA A 61 -0.64 -1.85 -9.18
C ALA A 61 -1.86 -1.85 -8.23
N ALA A 62 -2.72 -2.85 -8.30
CA ALA A 62 -3.91 -2.98 -7.44
C ALA A 62 -4.81 -1.74 -7.47
N PHE A 63 -5.07 -1.19 -8.66
CA PHE A 63 -6.05 -0.12 -8.85
C PHE A 63 -7.46 -0.60 -8.47
N PHE A 64 -8.32 0.30 -8.03
CA PHE A 64 -9.70 -0.03 -7.66
C PHE A 64 -10.42 -0.81 -8.78
N GLY A 65 -11.12 -1.87 -8.40
CA GLY A 65 -11.72 -2.83 -9.33
C GLY A 65 -10.80 -4.01 -9.71
N PHE A 66 -9.46 -3.83 -9.57
CA PHE A 66 -8.46 -4.87 -9.84
C PHE A 66 -7.61 -5.22 -8.61
N HIS A 67 -7.93 -4.66 -7.44
CA HIS A 67 -7.12 -4.73 -6.21
C HIS A 67 -7.31 -6.01 -5.39
N PHE A 68 -8.36 -6.78 -5.62
CA PHE A 68 -8.79 -7.92 -4.78
C PHE A 68 -7.69 -8.96 -4.50
N TRP A 69 -6.73 -9.08 -5.39
CA TRP A 69 -5.63 -10.04 -5.22
C TRP A 69 -4.64 -9.63 -4.12
N LEU A 70 -4.47 -8.33 -3.87
CA LEU A 70 -3.41 -7.82 -3.01
C LEU A 70 -3.64 -8.14 -1.53
N PRO A 71 -4.82 -7.93 -0.92
CA PRO A 71 -5.09 -8.33 0.45
C PRO A 71 -4.93 -9.84 0.67
N GLU A 72 -5.39 -10.65 -0.29
CA GLU A 72 -5.25 -12.10 -0.23
C GLU A 72 -3.80 -12.54 -0.39
N ALA A 73 -3.02 -11.89 -1.24
CA ALA A 73 -1.59 -12.16 -1.39
C ALA A 73 -0.81 -11.94 -0.10
N HIS A 74 -1.20 -10.95 0.71
CA HIS A 74 -0.52 -10.63 1.97
C HIS A 74 -0.91 -11.54 3.14
N SER A 75 -2.16 -12.00 3.20
CA SER A 75 -2.69 -12.72 4.37
C SER A 75 -1.90 -13.98 4.70
N GLY A 76 -1.58 -14.80 3.71
CA GLY A 76 -0.83 -16.05 3.87
C GLY A 76 0.68 -15.95 3.61
N SER A 77 1.20 -14.76 3.28
CA SER A 77 2.60 -14.56 2.95
C SER A 77 3.47 -14.33 4.20
N PRO A 78 4.74 -14.78 4.19
CA PRO A 78 5.70 -14.40 5.24
C PRO A 78 5.95 -12.87 5.23
N ALA A 79 6.41 -12.33 6.39
CA ALA A 79 6.61 -10.89 6.58
C ALA A 79 7.50 -10.23 5.52
N HIS A 80 8.64 -10.87 5.20
CA HIS A 80 9.60 -10.36 4.21
C HIS A 80 9.02 -10.37 2.79
N ALA A 81 8.21 -11.37 2.43
CA ALA A 81 7.53 -11.40 1.15
C ALA A 81 6.47 -10.29 1.04
N SER A 82 5.66 -10.11 2.08
CA SER A 82 4.68 -9.01 2.16
C SER A 82 5.36 -7.64 2.07
N ALA A 83 6.49 -7.45 2.75
CA ALA A 83 7.28 -6.22 2.66
C ALA A 83 7.76 -5.95 1.22
N ALA A 84 8.24 -6.98 0.51
CA ALA A 84 8.66 -6.86 -0.88
C ALA A 84 7.47 -6.60 -1.84
N TYR A 85 6.31 -7.22 -1.61
CA TYR A 85 5.13 -7.00 -2.44
C TYR A 85 4.64 -5.56 -2.36
N SER A 86 4.50 -5.03 -1.16
CA SER A 86 4.01 -3.68 -0.94
C SER A 86 5.09 -2.60 -1.20
N GLY A 87 6.33 -2.84 -0.77
CA GLY A 87 7.40 -1.85 -0.91
C GLY A 87 7.98 -1.72 -2.33
N ILE A 88 7.89 -2.78 -3.15
CA ILE A 88 8.54 -2.81 -4.48
C ILE A 88 7.57 -3.25 -5.58
N LEU A 89 6.91 -4.41 -5.41
CA LEU A 89 6.21 -5.07 -6.51
C LEU A 89 5.07 -4.22 -7.10
N VAL A 90 4.25 -3.60 -6.25
CA VAL A 90 3.11 -2.77 -6.68
C VAL A 90 3.53 -1.38 -7.16
N ASN A 91 4.73 -0.92 -6.81
CA ASN A 91 5.24 0.39 -7.18
C ASN A 91 5.79 0.42 -8.61
N LEU A 92 6.38 -0.69 -9.10
CA LEU A 92 6.93 -0.78 -10.45
C LEU A 92 5.88 -0.51 -11.54
N PRO A 93 4.66 -1.09 -11.50
CA PRO A 93 3.62 -0.79 -12.47
C PRO A 93 3.19 0.70 -12.46
N LEU A 94 3.23 1.37 -11.30
CA LEU A 94 2.94 2.81 -11.22
C LEU A 94 4.00 3.64 -11.94
N ILE A 95 5.27 3.31 -11.75
CA ILE A 95 6.38 3.98 -12.45
C ILE A 95 6.22 3.78 -13.96
N LEU A 96 5.94 2.55 -14.39
CA LEU A 96 5.70 2.27 -15.81
C LEU A 96 4.45 2.99 -16.34
N PHE A 97 3.38 3.07 -15.55
CA PHE A 97 2.18 3.83 -15.93
C PHE A 97 2.49 5.31 -16.10
N HIS A 98 3.24 5.91 -15.19
CA HIS A 98 3.67 7.29 -15.27
C HIS A 98 4.53 7.56 -16.52
N GLN A 99 5.41 6.64 -16.88
CA GLN A 99 6.34 6.83 -18.01
C GLN A 99 5.72 6.47 -19.37
N LEU A 100 4.95 5.40 -19.46
CA LEU A 100 4.47 4.86 -20.73
C LEU A 100 3.03 5.27 -21.06
N VAL A 101 2.18 5.48 -20.05
CA VAL A 101 0.74 5.74 -20.25
C VAL A 101 0.38 7.20 -20.05
N ALA A 102 0.85 7.81 -18.96
CA ALA A 102 0.51 9.19 -18.64
C ALA A 102 0.81 10.21 -19.78
N PRO A 103 1.90 10.06 -20.59
CA PRO A 103 2.22 11.02 -21.64
C PRO A 103 1.12 11.19 -22.71
N TRP A 104 0.34 10.16 -23.01
CA TRP A 104 -0.73 10.21 -24.03
C TRP A 104 -2.14 10.14 -23.45
N LEU A 105 -2.29 9.84 -22.15
CA LEU A 105 -3.58 9.63 -21.53
C LEU A 105 -4.36 10.95 -21.32
N GLY A 106 -3.68 12.07 -21.12
CA GLY A 106 -4.27 13.35 -20.68
C GLY A 106 -5.42 13.85 -21.54
N ASN A 107 -5.33 13.65 -22.86
CA ASN A 107 -6.34 14.11 -23.83
C ASN A 107 -7.41 13.04 -24.13
N THR A 108 -7.45 11.95 -23.42
CA THR A 108 -8.39 10.85 -23.65
C THR A 108 -9.61 10.93 -22.73
N VAL A 109 -10.73 10.33 -23.16
CA VAL A 109 -11.92 10.19 -22.32
C VAL A 109 -11.64 9.29 -21.08
N TYR A 110 -10.69 8.39 -21.18
CA TYR A 110 -10.37 7.42 -20.12
C TYR A 110 -9.92 8.11 -18.81
N ILE A 111 -9.20 9.23 -18.90
CA ILE A 111 -8.76 9.94 -17.70
C ILE A 111 -9.92 10.47 -16.86
N LYS A 112 -11.02 10.88 -17.51
CA LYS A 112 -12.23 11.36 -16.83
C LYS A 112 -12.97 10.27 -16.06
N ILE A 113 -12.74 9.00 -16.42
CA ILE A 113 -13.28 7.82 -15.71
C ILE A 113 -12.31 7.37 -14.62
N LEU A 114 -11.02 7.35 -14.91
CA LEU A 114 -10.00 6.86 -13.96
C LEU A 114 -9.84 7.76 -12.73
N ILE A 115 -9.97 9.08 -12.87
CA ILE A 115 -9.85 10.02 -11.73
C ILE A 115 -10.90 9.75 -10.64
N PRO A 116 -12.22 9.72 -10.92
CA PRO A 116 -13.21 9.43 -9.88
C PRO A 116 -13.10 8.00 -9.34
N LEU A 117 -12.73 7.02 -10.19
CA LEU A 117 -12.48 5.66 -9.73
C LEU A 117 -11.28 5.58 -8.77
N ALA A 118 -10.21 6.31 -9.04
CA ALA A 118 -9.07 6.41 -8.12
C ALA A 118 -9.49 7.03 -6.78
N GLY A 119 -10.21 8.15 -6.80
CA GLY A 119 -10.73 8.80 -5.59
C GLY A 119 -11.64 7.87 -4.77
N PHE A 120 -12.56 7.18 -5.42
CA PHE A 120 -13.41 6.18 -4.76
C PHE A 120 -12.58 5.00 -4.23
N GLY A 121 -11.54 4.58 -4.95
CA GLY A 121 -10.60 3.55 -4.53
C GLY A 121 -9.86 3.90 -3.24
N VAL A 122 -9.47 5.16 -3.07
CA VAL A 122 -8.85 5.65 -1.81
C VAL A 122 -9.84 5.50 -0.65
N LEU A 123 -11.10 5.96 -0.81
CA LEU A 123 -12.12 5.85 0.22
C LEU A 123 -12.45 4.40 0.57
N TRP A 124 -12.71 3.57 -0.45
CA TRP A 124 -13.06 2.16 -0.28
C TRP A 124 -11.97 1.38 0.46
N ALA A 125 -10.73 1.57 0.05
CA ALA A 125 -9.60 0.87 0.64
C ALA A 125 -9.29 1.35 2.05
N GLY A 126 -9.46 2.66 2.35
CA GLY A 126 -9.35 3.20 3.70
C GLY A 126 -10.40 2.58 4.65
N LEU A 127 -11.66 2.49 4.21
CA LEU A 127 -12.73 1.81 4.97
C LEU A 127 -12.40 0.33 5.19
N SER A 128 -11.95 -0.37 4.14
CA SER A 128 -11.59 -1.79 4.23
C SER A 128 -10.40 -2.02 5.16
N SER A 129 -9.43 -1.11 5.19
CA SER A 129 -8.31 -1.13 6.15
C SER A 129 -8.80 -0.99 7.59
N LEU A 130 -9.71 -0.04 7.84
CA LEU A 130 -10.26 0.22 9.18
C LEU A 130 -11.05 -0.98 9.72
N PHE A 131 -11.86 -1.63 8.89
CA PHE A 131 -12.76 -2.69 9.33
C PHE A 131 -12.14 -4.10 9.26
N SER A 132 -11.02 -4.30 8.58
CA SER A 132 -10.37 -5.62 8.49
C SER A 132 -9.88 -6.09 9.86
N LYS A 133 -10.25 -7.31 10.25
CA LYS A 133 -9.79 -7.96 11.49
C LYS A 133 -8.41 -8.60 11.36
N ASP A 134 -7.98 -8.95 10.16
CA ASP A 134 -6.63 -9.48 9.89
C ASP A 134 -5.65 -8.31 9.75
N ALA A 135 -4.59 -8.29 10.58
CA ALA A 135 -3.62 -7.22 10.61
C ALA A 135 -2.87 -7.04 9.28
N LYS A 136 -2.52 -8.12 8.59
CA LYS A 136 -1.83 -8.04 7.29
C LYS A 136 -2.77 -7.59 6.18
N LYS A 137 -4.03 -8.06 6.19
CA LYS A 137 -5.05 -7.59 5.23
C LYS A 137 -5.35 -6.10 5.44
N ALA A 138 -5.46 -5.64 6.69
CA ALA A 138 -5.66 -4.22 7.00
C ALA A 138 -4.54 -3.34 6.40
N ILE A 139 -3.26 -3.74 6.59
CA ILE A 139 -2.12 -3.04 5.99
C ILE A 139 -2.14 -3.15 4.46
N ALA A 140 -2.57 -4.27 3.91
CA ALA A 140 -2.68 -4.46 2.46
C ALA A 140 -3.78 -3.59 1.84
N TYR A 141 -4.93 -3.42 2.50
CA TYR A 141 -5.95 -2.46 2.07
C TYR A 141 -5.43 -1.02 2.12
N SER A 142 -4.67 -0.65 3.13
CA SER A 142 -4.01 0.65 3.12
C SER A 142 -2.91 0.74 2.04
N THR A 143 -2.36 -0.38 1.54
CA THR A 143 -1.54 -0.35 0.33
C THR A 143 -2.39 -0.03 -0.91
N VAL A 144 -3.58 -0.66 -1.05
CA VAL A 144 -4.54 -0.34 -2.13
C VAL A 144 -4.94 1.13 -2.10
N GLU A 145 -5.24 1.68 -0.91
CA GLU A 145 -5.53 3.09 -0.69
C GLU A 145 -4.42 3.98 -1.27
N ASN A 146 -3.18 3.74 -0.85
CA ASN A 146 -2.03 4.51 -1.31
C ASN A 146 -1.76 4.33 -2.82
N MET A 147 -1.97 3.13 -3.39
CA MET A 147 -1.83 2.91 -4.84
C MET A 147 -2.83 3.77 -5.62
N ASN A 148 -4.09 3.83 -5.17
CA ASN A 148 -5.10 4.67 -5.82
C ASN A 148 -4.80 6.17 -5.64
N PHE A 149 -4.27 6.59 -4.49
CA PHE A 149 -3.78 7.95 -4.28
C PHE A 149 -2.63 8.30 -5.23
N LEU A 150 -1.65 7.42 -5.39
CA LEU A 150 -0.53 7.59 -6.32
C LEU A 150 -1.00 7.63 -7.78
N PHE A 151 -1.95 6.79 -8.15
CA PHE A 151 -2.60 6.88 -9.47
C PHE A 151 -3.27 8.23 -9.67
N LEU A 152 -4.00 8.72 -8.67
CA LEU A 152 -4.65 10.03 -8.76
C LEU A 152 -3.63 11.14 -9.02
N CYS A 153 -2.48 11.13 -8.35
CA CYS A 153 -1.40 12.09 -8.61
C CYS A 153 -0.91 12.03 -10.06
N ILE A 154 -0.71 10.81 -10.60
CA ILE A 154 -0.31 10.62 -12.01
C ILE A 154 -1.40 11.13 -12.97
N LEU A 155 -2.67 10.79 -12.70
CA LEU A 155 -3.80 11.15 -13.55
C LEU A 155 -4.02 12.67 -13.57
N LEU A 156 -3.93 13.35 -12.43
CA LEU A 156 -4.03 14.82 -12.35
C LEU A 156 -2.85 15.50 -13.06
N SER A 157 -1.65 14.94 -12.93
CA SER A 157 -0.51 15.41 -13.68
C SER A 157 -0.73 15.26 -15.20
N ALA A 158 -1.17 14.09 -15.65
CA ALA A 158 -1.43 13.84 -17.07
C ALA A 158 -2.56 14.72 -17.64
N LEU A 159 -3.62 14.97 -16.85
CA LEU A 159 -4.77 15.77 -17.24
C LEU A 159 -4.38 17.21 -17.63
N TRP A 160 -3.43 17.80 -16.92
CA TRP A 160 -3.09 19.21 -17.08
C TRP A 160 -1.75 19.46 -17.79
N LYS A 161 -1.06 18.42 -18.24
CA LYS A 161 0.26 18.50 -18.87
C LYS A 161 0.25 19.41 -20.09
N ASP A 162 -0.74 19.27 -20.97
CA ASP A 162 -0.87 19.98 -22.24
C ASP A 162 -1.91 21.10 -22.18
N SER A 163 -2.24 21.60 -20.97
CA SER A 163 -3.20 22.69 -20.79
C SER A 163 -2.68 24.00 -21.39
N GLU A 164 -3.56 24.79 -21.99
CA GLU A 164 -3.25 26.16 -22.44
C GLU A 164 -3.06 27.13 -21.26
N VAL A 165 -3.58 26.80 -20.07
CA VAL A 165 -3.45 27.58 -18.85
C VAL A 165 -2.14 27.24 -18.16
N GLU A 166 -1.20 28.20 -18.10
CA GLU A 166 0.14 27.97 -17.54
C GLU A 166 0.09 27.47 -16.08
N ASN A 167 -0.80 28.02 -15.28
CA ASN A 167 -0.99 27.58 -13.88
C ASN A 167 -1.35 26.08 -13.79
N LEU A 168 -2.09 25.52 -14.73
CA LEU A 168 -2.41 24.09 -14.76
C LEU A 168 -1.20 23.26 -15.18
N LYS A 169 -0.35 23.75 -16.09
CA LYS A 169 0.93 23.08 -16.41
C LYS A 169 1.86 23.00 -15.21
N VAL A 170 1.91 24.08 -14.44
CA VAL A 170 2.70 24.14 -13.20
C VAL A 170 2.17 23.11 -12.18
N LEU A 171 0.85 23.05 -12.01
CA LEU A 171 0.22 22.03 -11.14
C LEU A 171 0.50 20.61 -11.64
N SER A 172 0.48 20.37 -12.96
CA SER A 172 0.85 19.08 -13.54
C SER A 172 2.23 18.61 -13.07
N ARG A 173 3.24 19.48 -13.16
CA ARG A 173 4.61 19.20 -12.68
C ARG A 173 4.64 18.95 -11.16
N SER A 174 3.88 19.74 -10.41
CA SER A 174 3.80 19.60 -8.96
C SER A 174 3.13 18.29 -8.52
N PHE A 175 2.11 17.82 -9.24
CA PHE A 175 1.50 16.50 -8.99
C PHE A 175 2.44 15.34 -9.37
N SER A 176 3.26 15.48 -10.42
CA SER A 176 4.34 14.52 -10.71
C SER A 176 5.38 14.46 -9.60
N PHE A 177 5.76 15.59 -9.02
CA PHE A 177 6.63 15.64 -7.85
C PHE A 177 5.99 14.97 -6.63
N LEU A 178 4.73 15.28 -6.35
CA LEU A 178 3.96 14.66 -5.27
C LEU A 178 3.88 13.13 -5.45
N PHE A 179 3.70 12.65 -6.68
CA PHE A 179 3.73 11.21 -6.97
C PHE A 179 5.05 10.58 -6.52
N ILE A 180 6.20 11.16 -6.89
CA ILE A 180 7.52 10.64 -6.52
C ILE A 180 7.71 10.67 -4.98
N LEU A 181 7.36 11.78 -4.34
CA LEU A 181 7.46 11.94 -2.90
C LEU A 181 6.61 10.89 -2.15
N SER A 182 5.36 10.72 -2.59
CA SER A 182 4.43 9.76 -1.98
C SER A 182 4.84 8.30 -2.26
N LEU A 183 5.43 8.02 -3.43
CA LEU A 183 5.97 6.71 -3.77
C LEU A 183 7.12 6.31 -2.85
N ILE A 184 8.05 7.24 -2.58
CA ILE A 184 9.17 7.03 -1.64
C ILE A 184 8.62 6.78 -0.23
N HIS A 185 7.69 7.63 0.24
CA HIS A 185 7.01 7.45 1.52
C HIS A 185 6.39 6.06 1.64
N HIS A 186 5.55 5.69 0.67
CA HIS A 186 4.86 4.42 0.64
C HIS A 186 5.84 3.24 0.71
N SER A 187 6.85 3.22 -0.18
CA SER A 187 7.81 2.12 -0.28
C SER A 187 8.49 1.81 1.06
N ILE A 188 9.01 2.83 1.72
CA ILE A 188 9.79 2.68 2.95
C ILE A 188 8.87 2.35 4.13
N SER A 189 7.76 3.09 4.27
CA SER A 189 6.87 2.95 5.42
C SER A 189 6.11 1.63 5.40
N LYS A 190 5.68 1.14 4.22
CA LYS A 190 5.05 -0.19 4.08
C LYS A 190 6.02 -1.33 4.31
N THR A 191 7.24 -1.23 3.80
CA THR A 191 8.29 -2.22 4.09
C THR A 191 8.48 -2.37 5.59
N PHE A 192 8.64 -1.26 6.30
CA PHE A 192 8.76 -1.25 7.76
C PHE A 192 7.55 -1.88 8.46
N GLN A 193 6.33 -1.49 8.06
CA GLN A 193 5.10 -1.99 8.69
C GLN A 193 4.91 -3.49 8.50
N PHE A 194 5.08 -4.01 7.27
CA PHE A 194 4.94 -5.44 7.04
C PHE A 194 6.00 -6.27 7.77
N LEU A 195 7.23 -5.78 7.90
CA LEU A 195 8.25 -6.43 8.71
C LEU A 195 7.86 -6.45 10.19
N SER A 196 7.43 -5.30 10.74
CA SER A 196 7.09 -5.15 12.16
C SER A 196 5.86 -5.97 12.53
N ILE A 197 4.74 -5.78 11.82
CA ILE A 197 3.48 -6.47 12.11
C ILE A 197 3.58 -7.95 11.76
N GLY A 198 4.26 -8.31 10.67
CA GLY A 198 4.52 -9.70 10.34
C GLY A 198 5.38 -10.42 11.37
N TYR A 199 6.31 -9.73 12.03
CA TYR A 199 7.03 -10.27 13.17
C TYR A 199 6.12 -10.48 14.38
N LEU A 200 5.26 -9.50 14.71
CA LEU A 200 4.31 -9.62 15.82
C LEU A 200 3.32 -10.76 15.61
N THR A 201 2.77 -10.91 14.41
CA THR A 201 1.87 -12.03 14.08
C THR A 201 2.57 -13.39 14.13
N LYS A 202 3.88 -13.43 13.82
CA LYS A 202 4.67 -14.66 13.95
C LYS A 202 4.90 -15.06 15.41
N ILE A 203 5.10 -14.11 16.32
CA ILE A 203 5.25 -14.39 17.76
C ILE A 203 3.95 -14.95 18.33
N SER A 204 2.83 -14.33 17.98
CA SER A 204 1.52 -14.72 18.51
C SER A 204 0.96 -16.00 17.89
N GLY A 205 1.32 -16.29 16.65
CA GLY A 205 0.71 -17.35 15.85
C GLY A 205 -0.65 -16.97 15.25
N PHE A 206 -1.17 -15.76 15.49
CA PHE A 206 -2.46 -15.29 15.01
C PHE A 206 -2.30 -14.11 14.06
N SER A 207 -3.18 -14.00 13.07
CA SER A 207 -3.25 -12.82 12.17
C SER A 207 -4.32 -11.81 12.61
N ASN A 208 -5.32 -12.24 13.38
CA ASN A 208 -6.40 -11.40 13.88
C ASN A 208 -5.90 -10.42 14.93
N ILE A 209 -6.22 -9.12 14.77
CA ILE A 209 -5.78 -8.02 15.63
C ILE A 209 -6.25 -8.24 17.06
N ASP A 210 -7.50 -8.70 17.28
CA ASP A 210 -8.10 -8.89 18.59
C ASP A 210 -7.49 -10.07 19.34
N GLN A 211 -6.96 -11.06 18.63
CA GLN A 211 -6.20 -12.16 19.21
C GLN A 211 -4.75 -11.78 19.52
N ASN A 212 -4.24 -10.71 18.91
CA ASN A 212 -2.87 -10.23 19.04
C ASN A 212 -2.70 -9.09 20.06
N THR A 213 -3.70 -8.81 20.89
CA THR A 213 -3.66 -7.66 21.79
C THR A 213 -2.40 -7.65 22.67
N GLY A 214 -1.66 -6.53 22.60
CA GLY A 214 -0.49 -6.27 23.42
C GLY A 214 0.76 -7.12 23.12
N VAL A 215 0.78 -7.88 22.02
CA VAL A 215 1.95 -8.70 21.65
C VAL A 215 3.22 -7.87 21.47
N GLY A 216 3.10 -6.60 21.07
CA GLY A 216 4.23 -5.69 20.95
C GLY A 216 4.97 -5.46 22.26
N ARG A 217 4.28 -5.50 23.43
CA ARG A 217 4.91 -5.32 24.74
C ARG A 217 5.80 -6.47 25.17
N VAL A 218 5.56 -7.67 24.66
CA VAL A 218 6.32 -8.89 24.96
C VAL A 218 7.22 -9.33 23.80
N SER A 219 7.22 -8.58 22.71
CA SER A 219 7.98 -8.92 21.49
C SER A 219 9.49 -8.71 21.61
N GLY A 220 9.95 -8.04 22.67
CA GLY A 220 11.34 -7.62 22.80
C GLY A 220 11.75 -6.42 21.92
N LEU A 221 10.80 -5.85 21.17
CA LEU A 221 11.00 -4.63 20.40
C LEU A 221 10.43 -3.41 21.15
N PRO A 222 11.11 -2.25 21.12
CA PRO A 222 10.58 -1.04 21.74
C PRO A 222 9.28 -0.57 21.05
N SER A 223 8.27 -0.19 21.83
CA SER A 223 7.01 0.34 21.30
C SER A 223 7.24 1.63 20.49
N SER A 224 8.23 2.44 20.85
CA SER A 224 8.63 3.63 20.10
C SER A 224 9.18 3.29 18.71
N LEU A 225 9.91 2.18 18.55
CA LEU A 225 10.33 1.70 17.25
C LEU A 225 9.11 1.21 16.43
N LEU A 226 8.25 0.39 17.05
CA LEU A 226 7.07 -0.16 16.39
C LEU A 226 6.07 0.92 15.95
N SER A 227 6.06 2.09 16.63
CA SER A 227 5.17 3.21 16.28
C SER A 227 5.55 3.91 14.99
N LEU A 228 6.81 3.85 14.51
CA LEU A 228 7.30 4.65 13.39
C LEU A 228 6.46 4.48 12.11
N GLY A 229 6.05 3.26 11.80
CA GLY A 229 5.18 3.02 10.64
C GLY A 229 3.82 3.68 10.78
N THR A 230 3.21 3.59 11.97
CA THR A 230 1.91 4.23 12.24
C THR A 230 2.02 5.74 12.20
N ILE A 231 3.02 6.34 12.85
CA ILE A 231 3.26 7.80 12.86
C ILE A 231 3.45 8.32 11.42
N SER A 232 4.11 7.53 10.58
CA SER A 232 4.35 7.88 9.18
C SER A 232 3.05 7.92 8.35
N PHE A 233 2.12 6.98 8.58
CA PHE A 233 0.80 6.98 7.92
C PHE A 233 -0.25 7.85 8.60
N LEU A 234 0.01 8.35 9.81
CA LEU A 234 -0.76 9.41 10.45
C LEU A 234 -0.30 10.81 10.01
N ALA A 235 0.61 10.90 9.06
CA ALA A 235 1.18 12.16 8.57
C ALA A 235 1.67 13.09 9.70
N ILE A 236 2.29 12.53 10.73
CA ILE A 236 2.82 13.33 11.84
C ILE A 236 4.10 14.05 11.35
N PRO A 237 4.24 15.37 11.67
CA PRO A 237 5.47 16.12 11.35
C PRO A 237 6.72 15.37 11.83
N GLY A 238 7.73 15.33 10.97
CA GLY A 238 8.93 14.51 11.15
C GLY A 238 8.99 13.29 10.24
N THR A 239 7.94 13.02 9.48
CA THR A 239 7.85 11.88 8.58
C THR A 239 7.66 12.29 7.12
N THR A 240 7.98 11.38 6.20
CA THR A 240 7.72 11.57 4.77
C THR A 240 6.22 11.61 4.46
N GLY A 241 5.38 10.97 5.28
CA GLY A 241 3.92 11.04 5.16
C GLY A 241 3.39 12.46 5.34
N PHE A 242 3.88 13.18 6.36
CA PHE A 242 3.54 14.59 6.56
C PHE A 242 3.89 15.45 5.34
N LEU A 243 5.11 15.28 4.79
CA LEU A 243 5.54 16.02 3.61
C LEU A 243 4.62 15.75 2.41
N SER A 244 4.23 14.50 2.21
CA SER A 244 3.35 14.07 1.12
C SER A 244 1.94 14.65 1.26
N GLU A 245 1.29 14.46 2.42
CA GLU A 245 -0.09 14.90 2.61
C GLU A 245 -0.23 16.42 2.68
N ALA A 246 0.70 17.12 3.35
CA ALA A 246 0.71 18.58 3.36
C ALA A 246 0.88 19.17 1.94
N THR A 247 1.75 18.56 1.13
CA THR A 247 1.91 18.96 -0.28
C THR A 247 0.63 18.71 -1.07
N PHE A 248 -0.04 17.58 -0.87
CA PHE A 248 -1.31 17.28 -1.52
C PHE A 248 -2.38 18.33 -1.20
N VAL A 249 -2.56 18.68 0.08
CA VAL A 249 -3.53 19.69 0.51
C VAL A 249 -3.23 21.04 -0.15
N LYS A 250 -1.96 21.46 -0.18
CA LYS A 250 -1.56 22.73 -0.83
C LYS A 250 -1.86 22.73 -2.33
N LEU A 251 -1.58 21.63 -3.03
CA LEU A 251 -1.82 21.52 -4.48
C LEU A 251 -3.32 21.55 -4.80
N VAL A 252 -4.13 20.85 -4.01
CA VAL A 252 -5.59 20.88 -4.20
C VAL A 252 -6.17 22.26 -3.91
N ALA A 253 -5.69 22.97 -2.88
CA ALA A 253 -6.07 24.35 -2.64
C ALA A 253 -5.71 25.23 -3.86
N GLY A 254 -4.52 25.04 -4.44
CA GLY A 254 -4.12 25.73 -5.67
C GLY A 254 -5.04 25.48 -6.87
N VAL A 255 -5.55 24.25 -7.05
CA VAL A 255 -6.54 23.98 -8.11
C VAL A 255 -7.80 24.80 -7.95
N LEU A 256 -8.28 25.01 -6.71
CA LEU A 256 -9.49 25.77 -6.42
C LEU A 256 -9.32 27.27 -6.66
N GLU A 257 -8.09 27.78 -6.66
CA GLU A 257 -7.78 29.19 -6.91
C GLU A 257 -7.75 29.52 -8.42
N ILE A 258 -7.69 28.52 -9.31
CA ILE A 258 -7.64 28.74 -10.76
C ILE A 258 -9.02 29.07 -11.32
N PRO A 259 -9.23 30.21 -11.99
CA PRO A 259 -10.49 30.55 -12.63
C PRO A 259 -10.89 29.50 -13.67
N GLY A 260 -12.18 29.17 -13.70
CA GLY A 260 -12.73 28.20 -14.66
C GLY A 260 -12.62 26.72 -14.23
N GLN A 261 -11.91 26.41 -13.14
CA GLN A 261 -11.95 25.06 -12.56
C GLN A 261 -13.24 24.92 -11.73
N SER A 262 -14.00 23.87 -12.04
CA SER A 262 -15.29 23.65 -11.37
C SER A 262 -15.07 23.10 -9.96
N ALA A 263 -15.32 23.91 -8.95
CA ALA A 263 -15.35 23.46 -7.55
C ALA A 263 -16.30 22.27 -7.34
N ILE A 264 -17.35 22.16 -8.15
CA ILE A 264 -18.32 21.05 -8.12
C ILE A 264 -17.65 19.70 -8.43
N LEU A 265 -16.59 19.67 -9.23
CA LEU A 265 -15.86 18.43 -9.55
C LEU A 265 -14.69 18.19 -8.59
N VAL A 266 -14.00 19.24 -8.18
CA VAL A 266 -12.80 19.16 -7.34
C VAL A 266 -13.14 18.86 -5.88
N LEU A 267 -14.18 19.50 -5.30
CA LEU A 267 -14.56 19.30 -3.91
C LEU A 267 -15.00 17.87 -3.57
N PRO A 268 -15.88 17.19 -4.36
CA PRO A 268 -16.22 15.80 -4.09
C PRO A 268 -14.99 14.87 -4.13
N LEU A 269 -14.08 15.08 -5.09
CA LEU A 269 -12.86 14.31 -5.19
C LEU A 269 -11.96 14.52 -3.95
N LEU A 270 -11.82 15.77 -3.51
CA LEU A 270 -11.07 16.10 -2.30
C LEU A 270 -11.68 15.41 -1.06
N ILE A 271 -13.02 15.46 -0.91
CA ILE A 271 -13.71 14.81 0.20
C ILE A 271 -13.47 13.29 0.18
N LEU A 272 -13.61 12.65 -0.98
CA LEU A 272 -13.37 11.20 -1.14
C LEU A 272 -11.94 10.82 -0.73
N VAL A 273 -10.96 11.55 -1.25
CA VAL A 273 -9.54 11.26 -1.01
C VAL A 273 -9.17 11.52 0.44
N SER A 274 -9.51 12.71 0.97
CA SER A 274 -9.18 13.05 2.36
C SER A 274 -9.86 12.12 3.36
N SER A 275 -11.14 11.78 3.13
CA SER A 275 -11.86 10.82 3.98
C SER A 275 -11.19 9.44 3.94
N GLY A 276 -10.78 8.97 2.76
CA GLY A 276 -10.10 7.70 2.61
C GLY A 276 -8.76 7.65 3.36
N LEU A 277 -7.92 8.69 3.20
CA LEU A 277 -6.63 8.81 3.89
C LEU A 277 -6.80 8.83 5.42
N VAL A 278 -7.79 9.57 5.94
CA VAL A 278 -8.10 9.60 7.38
C VAL A 278 -8.54 8.23 7.88
N LEU A 279 -9.38 7.52 7.13
CA LEU A 279 -9.86 6.18 7.50
C LEU A 279 -8.73 5.14 7.44
N GLY A 280 -7.84 5.21 6.46
CA GLY A 280 -6.64 4.39 6.40
C GLY A 280 -5.70 4.66 7.57
N ALA A 281 -5.46 5.93 7.91
CA ALA A 281 -4.69 6.33 9.09
C ALA A 281 -5.33 5.78 10.39
N ALA A 282 -6.65 5.84 10.52
CA ALA A 282 -7.38 5.24 11.64
C ALA A 282 -7.19 3.71 11.70
N GLY A 283 -7.15 3.02 10.55
CA GLY A 283 -6.83 1.60 10.47
C GLY A 283 -5.43 1.28 11.01
N HIS A 284 -4.42 2.09 10.65
CA HIS A 284 -3.07 1.96 11.20
C HIS A 284 -3.01 2.22 12.71
N LEU A 285 -3.72 3.24 13.18
CA LEU A 285 -3.82 3.55 14.60
C LEU A 285 -4.48 2.42 15.38
N ARG A 286 -5.57 1.83 14.86
CA ARG A 286 -6.24 0.66 15.43
C ARG A 286 -5.29 -0.52 15.61
N ILE A 287 -4.52 -0.87 14.58
CA ILE A 287 -3.52 -1.94 14.64
C ILE A 287 -2.49 -1.64 15.74
N PHE A 288 -1.97 -0.42 15.78
CA PHE A 288 -0.95 -0.03 16.76
C PHE A 288 -1.49 -0.05 18.20
N LEU A 289 -2.66 0.52 18.43
CA LEU A 289 -3.31 0.52 19.75
C LEU A 289 -3.58 -0.90 20.21
N GLY A 290 -4.17 -1.75 19.35
CA GLY A 290 -4.49 -3.13 19.67
C GLY A 290 -3.27 -3.99 19.89
N MET A 291 -2.37 -4.06 18.93
CA MET A 291 -1.24 -5.01 18.95
C MET A 291 -0.06 -4.53 19.79
N VAL A 292 0.18 -3.21 19.90
CA VAL A 292 1.39 -2.69 20.57
C VAL A 292 1.09 -2.10 21.94
N LEU A 293 0.07 -1.25 22.08
CA LEU A 293 -0.19 -0.53 23.32
C LEU A 293 -1.16 -1.23 24.27
N SER A 294 -2.03 -2.08 23.77
CA SER A 294 -2.96 -2.87 24.61
C SER A 294 -2.23 -3.80 25.56
N ARG A 295 -2.97 -4.38 26.49
CA ARG A 295 -2.43 -5.37 27.42
C ARG A 295 -2.18 -6.69 26.72
N PRO A 296 -1.04 -7.34 27.02
CA PRO A 296 -0.78 -8.69 26.54
C PRO A 296 -1.87 -9.63 27.05
N ARG A 297 -2.38 -10.49 26.18
CA ARG A 297 -3.15 -11.67 26.62
C ARG A 297 -2.28 -12.55 27.53
N THR A 298 -2.89 -13.19 28.50
CA THR A 298 -2.20 -14.19 29.35
C THR A 298 -1.71 -15.35 28.48
N GLY A 299 -0.47 -15.75 28.66
CA GLY A 299 0.13 -16.90 27.97
C GLY A 299 1.15 -16.57 26.88
N TRP A 300 1.37 -15.27 26.55
CA TRP A 300 2.48 -14.89 25.68
C TRP A 300 3.81 -15.04 26.43
N SER A 301 4.73 -15.83 25.88
CA SER A 301 6.11 -15.87 26.37
C SER A 301 6.85 -14.60 25.96
N GLU A 302 7.71 -14.05 26.84
CA GLU A 302 8.64 -12.98 26.45
C GLU A 302 9.65 -13.55 25.45
N ASN A 303 9.44 -13.25 24.17
CA ASN A 303 10.34 -13.66 23.11
C ASN A 303 11.26 -12.50 22.73
N LYS A 304 12.58 -12.72 22.83
CA LYS A 304 13.54 -11.77 22.26
C LYS A 304 13.59 -11.97 20.74
N PRO A 305 13.57 -10.86 19.95
CA PRO A 305 13.69 -10.98 18.50
C PRO A 305 15.04 -11.59 18.14
N PHE A 306 15.09 -12.39 17.07
CA PHE A 306 16.33 -12.77 16.44
C PHE A 306 17.10 -11.51 16.03
N ARG A 307 18.40 -11.48 16.19
CA ARG A 307 19.23 -10.32 15.85
C ARG A 307 19.00 -9.81 14.42
N SER A 308 18.86 -10.71 13.46
CA SER A 308 18.59 -10.37 12.07
C SER A 308 17.26 -9.63 11.88
N VAL A 309 16.18 -10.07 12.57
CA VAL A 309 14.86 -9.41 12.52
C VAL A 309 14.92 -8.03 13.17
N PHE A 310 15.57 -7.93 14.32
CA PHE A 310 15.77 -6.64 14.98
C PHE A 310 16.50 -5.65 14.05
N TYR A 311 17.61 -6.06 13.44
CA TYR A 311 18.34 -5.19 12.52
C TYR A 311 17.54 -4.79 11.29
N SER A 312 16.74 -5.71 10.72
CA SER A 312 15.89 -5.40 9.56
C SER A 312 14.82 -4.37 9.90
N ILE A 313 14.15 -4.51 11.04
CA ILE A 313 13.13 -3.57 11.51
C ILE A 313 13.78 -2.23 11.89
N PHE A 314 14.90 -2.26 12.61
CA PHE A 314 15.61 -1.05 12.99
C PHE A 314 16.12 -0.27 11.77
N LEU A 315 16.75 -0.94 10.81
CA LEU A 315 17.26 -0.32 9.59
C LEU A 315 16.14 0.31 8.75
N SER A 316 15.03 -0.41 8.55
CA SER A 316 13.90 0.13 7.81
C SER A 316 13.20 1.29 8.54
N GLY A 317 13.15 1.27 9.88
CA GLY A 317 12.67 2.38 10.70
C GLY A 317 13.61 3.59 10.66
N ALA A 318 14.91 3.37 10.75
CA ALA A 318 15.93 4.42 10.60
C ALA A 318 15.85 5.07 9.21
N LEU A 319 15.59 4.28 8.17
CA LEU A 319 15.43 4.79 6.80
C LEU A 319 14.25 5.77 6.67
N ILE A 320 13.13 5.56 7.38
CA ILE A 320 12.01 6.53 7.43
C ILE A 320 12.51 7.90 7.90
N LEU A 321 13.30 7.92 8.98
CA LEU A 321 13.80 9.17 9.57
C LEU A 321 14.89 9.83 8.71
N VAL A 322 15.82 9.04 8.17
CA VAL A 322 16.92 9.52 7.31
C VAL A 322 16.40 10.12 6.03
N VAL A 323 15.44 9.45 5.38
CA VAL A 323 14.84 9.96 4.13
C VAL A 323 13.98 11.19 4.39
N SER A 324 13.23 11.23 5.52
CA SER A 324 12.48 12.42 5.92
C SER A 324 13.43 13.61 6.16
N PHE A 325 14.54 13.38 6.83
CA PHE A 325 15.60 14.39 7.02
C PHE A 325 16.17 14.87 5.67
N GLY A 326 16.56 13.93 4.81
CA GLY A 326 17.17 14.25 3.51
C GLY A 326 16.26 15.07 2.60
N ILE A 327 14.96 14.71 2.50
CA ILE A 327 13.99 15.47 1.72
C ILE A 327 13.80 16.88 2.30
N SER A 328 13.71 17.00 3.63
CA SER A 328 13.56 18.32 4.27
C SER A 328 14.82 19.18 4.09
N ALA A 329 16.01 18.59 4.19
CA ALA A 329 17.25 19.30 3.93
C ALA A 329 17.34 19.76 2.47
N TYR A 330 16.97 18.89 1.52
CA TYR A 330 16.89 19.25 0.11
C TYR A 330 15.92 20.41 -0.13
N ALA A 331 14.74 20.38 0.48
CA ALA A 331 13.73 21.44 0.37
C ALA A 331 14.23 22.80 0.92
N LEU A 332 15.06 22.79 1.97
CA LEU A 332 15.66 24.02 2.49
C LEU A 332 16.72 24.62 1.57
N TYR A 333 17.53 23.77 0.92
CA TYR A 333 18.67 24.23 0.13
C TYR A 333 18.34 24.53 -1.33
N TYR A 334 17.45 23.72 -1.92
CA TYR A 334 17.21 23.73 -3.38
C TYR A 334 15.83 24.18 -3.77
N SER A 335 14.96 24.50 -2.79
CA SER A 335 13.56 24.94 -2.99
C SER A 335 13.10 24.88 -4.45
N PRO A 336 12.59 23.75 -4.93
CA PRO A 336 12.13 23.65 -6.32
C PRO A 336 10.91 24.56 -6.48
N THR A 337 11.17 25.80 -6.87
CA THR A 337 10.12 26.83 -6.99
C THR A 337 9.21 26.49 -8.16
N THR A 338 7.97 26.20 -7.87
CA THR A 338 6.87 26.31 -8.80
C THR A 338 5.98 27.47 -8.34
N GLU A 339 5.20 28.10 -9.19
CA GLU A 339 4.33 29.21 -8.81
C GLU A 339 3.38 28.90 -7.64
N TRP A 340 3.03 27.60 -7.43
CA TRP A 340 2.12 27.14 -6.38
C TRP A 340 2.82 26.58 -5.13
N LEU A 341 4.06 26.13 -5.30
CA LEU A 341 4.91 25.68 -4.21
C LEU A 341 6.10 26.63 -4.17
N ASP A 342 5.89 27.79 -3.58
CA ASP A 342 6.90 28.82 -3.44
C ASP A 342 8.01 28.42 -2.46
N GLU A 343 9.12 29.12 -2.52
CA GLU A 343 10.28 28.88 -1.64
C GLU A 343 9.88 28.96 -0.16
N GLN A 344 8.99 29.88 0.18
CA GLN A 344 8.54 30.05 1.57
C GLN A 344 7.74 28.85 2.05
N TRP A 345 6.89 28.27 1.20
CA TRP A 345 6.16 27.04 1.52
C TRP A 345 7.11 25.87 1.79
N TYR A 346 8.06 25.60 0.90
CA TYR A 346 9.02 24.52 1.08
C TYR A 346 9.86 24.70 2.33
N ARG A 347 10.35 25.91 2.59
CA ARG A 347 11.12 26.22 3.81
C ARG A 347 10.28 26.01 5.07
N SER A 348 9.06 26.52 5.09
CA SER A 348 8.14 26.36 6.22
C SER A 348 7.82 24.89 6.48
N LEU A 349 7.48 24.13 5.42
CA LEU A 349 7.20 22.70 5.49
C LEU A 349 8.41 21.94 6.04
N ALA A 350 9.61 22.24 5.55
CA ALA A 350 10.85 21.61 5.99
C ALA A 350 11.17 21.92 7.46
N ILE A 351 10.98 23.16 7.91
CA ILE A 351 11.21 23.56 9.32
C ILE A 351 10.24 22.80 10.23
N VAL A 352 8.94 22.78 9.91
CA VAL A 352 7.94 22.04 10.70
C VAL A 352 8.30 20.55 10.75
N ASN A 353 8.74 19.98 9.63
CA ASN A 353 9.14 18.57 9.58
C ASN A 353 10.42 18.30 10.40
N PHE A 354 11.40 19.21 10.42
CA PHE A 354 12.59 19.07 11.26
C PHE A 354 12.26 19.14 12.75
N VAL A 355 11.38 20.06 13.17
CA VAL A 355 10.93 20.13 14.55
C VAL A 355 10.21 18.82 14.94
N GLY A 356 9.32 18.32 14.08
CA GLY A 356 8.64 17.05 14.28
C GLY A 356 9.61 15.86 14.38
N LEU A 357 10.61 15.82 13.50
CA LEU A 357 11.64 14.78 13.52
C LEU A 357 12.43 14.82 14.84
N GLY A 358 12.82 16.01 15.29
CA GLY A 358 13.47 16.19 16.59
C GLY A 358 12.60 15.69 17.75
N MET A 359 11.29 15.95 17.72
CA MET A 359 10.34 15.45 18.72
C MET A 359 10.21 13.93 18.68
N ILE A 360 10.11 13.31 17.49
CA ILE A 360 10.05 11.85 17.35
C ILE A 360 11.30 11.21 17.94
N VAL A 361 12.49 11.72 17.59
CA VAL A 361 13.75 11.20 18.11
C VAL A 361 13.85 11.38 19.63
N PHE A 362 13.47 12.55 20.15
CA PHE A 362 13.47 12.84 21.57
C PHE A 362 12.55 11.92 22.37
N VAL A 363 11.29 11.75 21.92
CA VAL A 363 10.33 10.82 22.52
C VAL A 363 10.82 9.37 22.41
N GLY A 364 11.42 9.01 21.27
CA GLY A 364 12.06 7.71 21.07
C GLY A 364 13.16 7.44 22.11
N ILE A 365 14.08 8.35 22.32
CA ILE A 365 15.16 8.23 23.30
C ILE A 365 14.61 8.09 24.72
N ILE A 366 13.62 8.91 25.08
CA ILE A 366 12.96 8.80 26.39
C ILE A 366 12.28 7.44 26.52
N GLY A 367 11.54 7.00 25.50
CA GLY A 367 10.83 5.71 25.47
C GLY A 367 11.78 4.51 25.64
N PHE A 368 13.01 4.60 25.11
CA PHE A 368 14.04 3.56 25.34
C PHE A 368 14.57 3.53 26.77
N ARG A 369 14.56 4.68 27.47
CA ARG A 369 15.15 4.82 28.81
C ARG A 369 14.15 4.66 29.95
N THR A 370 12.85 4.93 29.70
CA THR A 370 11.82 4.90 30.73
C THR A 370 11.24 3.51 30.89
N LYS A 371 11.35 2.96 32.12
CA LYS A 371 10.52 1.81 32.51
C LYS A 371 9.08 2.31 32.67
N ILE A 372 8.12 1.69 31.96
CA ILE A 372 6.72 2.02 32.05
C ILE A 372 6.30 1.82 33.52
N ALA A 373 6.03 2.92 34.24
CA ALA A 373 5.52 2.87 35.58
C ALA A 373 4.10 2.27 35.56
N LYS A 374 3.91 1.14 36.27
CA LYS A 374 2.59 0.57 36.50
C LYS A 374 1.86 1.50 37.47
N ARG A 375 1.13 2.49 36.98
CA ARG A 375 0.22 3.30 37.80
C ARG A 375 -1.19 2.75 37.71
N LYS A 376 -1.92 2.77 38.82
CA LYS A 376 -3.37 2.55 38.81
C LYS A 376 -4.00 3.64 37.95
N LEU A 377 -4.86 3.29 37.01
CA LEU A 377 -5.70 4.27 36.34
C LEU A 377 -6.60 4.94 37.39
N TRP A 378 -6.83 6.22 37.24
CA TRP A 378 -7.85 6.89 38.00
C TRP A 378 -9.22 6.42 37.48
N ASP A 379 -9.96 5.73 38.31
CA ASP A 379 -11.19 4.99 37.98
C ASP A 379 -12.45 5.64 38.58
N CYS A 380 -12.39 6.94 38.94
CA CYS A 380 -13.50 7.67 39.54
C CYS A 380 -14.11 6.98 40.76
N GLY A 381 -13.29 6.22 41.51
CA GLY A 381 -13.74 5.49 42.70
C GLY A 381 -14.19 4.04 42.46
N GLY A 382 -14.08 3.54 41.21
CA GLY A 382 -14.22 2.11 40.88
C GLY A 382 -12.94 1.35 41.23
N ASN A 383 -13.09 0.14 41.73
CA ASN A 383 -11.95 -0.75 42.03
C ASN A 383 -11.49 -1.57 40.82
N TYR A 384 -11.52 -0.96 39.66
CA TYR A 384 -11.02 -1.62 38.44
C TYR A 384 -9.50 -1.71 38.52
N GLY A 385 -8.99 -2.89 38.73
CA GLY A 385 -7.58 -3.14 38.61
C GLY A 385 -7.13 -2.68 37.22
N GLY A 386 -5.96 -2.05 37.10
CA GLY A 386 -5.44 -1.65 35.78
C GLY A 386 -5.39 -2.80 34.75
N ALA A 387 -5.92 -4.01 35.07
CA ALA A 387 -6.12 -5.19 34.21
C ALA A 387 -7.38 -5.04 33.32
N ASP A 388 -8.36 -4.32 33.78
CA ASP A 388 -9.70 -4.30 33.18
C ASP A 388 -9.88 -3.18 32.15
N VAL A 389 -8.94 -2.24 32.08
CA VAL A 389 -8.94 -1.14 31.10
C VAL A 389 -7.87 -1.41 30.03
N ALA A 390 -8.12 -2.40 29.18
CA ALA A 390 -7.42 -2.48 27.88
C ALA A 390 -8.11 -1.51 26.91
N VAL A 391 -7.35 -0.70 26.16
CA VAL A 391 -7.92 -0.01 24.99
C VAL A 391 -8.25 -1.12 24.00
N PRO A 392 -9.54 -1.42 23.75
CA PRO A 392 -9.89 -2.46 22.81
C PRO A 392 -9.42 -2.04 21.41
N SER A 393 -8.92 -2.99 20.64
CA SER A 393 -8.58 -2.76 19.22
C SER A 393 -9.78 -2.22 18.45
N ASP A 394 -10.97 -2.55 18.89
CA ASP A 394 -12.26 -2.22 18.27
C ASP A 394 -12.76 -0.83 18.66
N GLY A 395 -12.17 -0.17 19.66
CA GLY A 395 -12.64 1.12 20.17
C GLY A 395 -12.77 2.22 19.11
N ILE A 396 -12.06 2.11 17.99
CA ILE A 396 -12.17 3.03 16.85
C ILE A 396 -13.21 2.53 15.83
N SER A 397 -13.30 1.23 15.60
CA SER A 397 -14.16 0.65 14.55
C SER A 397 -15.56 0.28 15.06
N ASP A 398 -15.70 -0.15 16.31
CA ASP A 398 -16.96 -0.61 16.87
C ASP A 398 -18.11 0.40 16.83
N PRO A 399 -17.89 1.69 17.10
CA PRO A 399 -18.98 2.66 16.98
C PRO A 399 -19.55 2.79 15.57
N LEU A 400 -18.73 2.50 14.55
CA LEU A 400 -19.09 2.58 13.14
C LEU A 400 -19.51 1.22 12.56
N PHE A 401 -19.10 0.11 13.19
CA PHE A 401 -19.32 -1.23 12.67
C PHE A 401 -20.81 -1.60 12.51
N PRO A 402 -21.72 -1.33 13.46
CA PRO A 402 -23.11 -1.71 13.32
C PRO A 402 -23.81 -1.01 12.13
N SER A 403 -23.37 0.20 11.80
CA SER A 403 -23.99 1.01 10.73
C SER A 403 -23.29 0.86 9.39
N LEU A 404 -21.98 0.92 9.35
CA LEU A 404 -21.18 0.93 8.12
C LEU A 404 -20.41 -0.37 7.91
N GLY A 405 -19.75 -0.91 8.94
CA GLY A 405 -18.85 -2.04 8.80
C GLY A 405 -19.50 -3.28 8.21
N ARG A 406 -20.74 -3.59 8.58
CA ARG A 406 -21.49 -4.75 8.05
C ARG A 406 -21.75 -4.71 6.54
N TYR A 407 -21.71 -3.54 5.91
CA TYR A 407 -21.85 -3.41 4.46
C TYR A 407 -20.53 -3.70 3.75
N PHE A 408 -19.40 -3.40 4.38
CA PHE A 408 -18.08 -3.53 3.78
C PHE A 408 -17.41 -4.86 4.10
N THR A 409 -17.63 -5.41 5.30
CA THR A 409 -17.00 -6.66 5.73
C THR A 409 -18.04 -7.67 6.21
N ASN A 410 -17.66 -8.97 6.16
CA ASN A 410 -18.39 -10.03 6.82
C ASN A 410 -18.03 -10.10 8.32
N GLU A 411 -18.63 -11.04 9.08
CA GLU A 411 -18.36 -11.22 10.52
C GLU A 411 -16.89 -11.56 10.81
N GLU A 412 -16.18 -12.15 9.86
CA GLU A 412 -14.75 -12.46 9.95
C GLU A 412 -13.85 -11.26 9.63
N GLY A 413 -14.43 -10.13 9.17
CA GLY A 413 -13.70 -8.91 8.80
C GLY A 413 -13.06 -8.98 7.41
N ASN A 414 -13.54 -9.88 6.52
CA ASN A 414 -13.16 -9.90 5.11
C ASN A 414 -14.04 -8.93 4.31
N SER A 415 -13.46 -8.24 3.31
CA SER A 415 -14.24 -7.42 2.39
C SER A 415 -15.27 -8.26 1.63
N ARG A 416 -16.54 -7.87 1.69
CA ARG A 416 -17.63 -8.59 0.99
C ARG A 416 -17.46 -8.53 -0.53
N LEU A 417 -16.98 -7.41 -1.06
CA LEU A 417 -16.74 -7.24 -2.48
C LEU A 417 -15.64 -8.18 -2.96
N ASP A 418 -14.51 -8.18 -2.27
CA ASP A 418 -13.35 -8.98 -2.66
C ASP A 418 -13.64 -10.47 -2.51
N GLU A 419 -14.36 -10.86 -1.46
CA GLU A 419 -14.75 -12.24 -1.25
C GLU A 419 -15.71 -12.72 -2.36
N GLY A 420 -16.66 -11.88 -2.79
CA GLY A 420 -17.55 -12.18 -3.91
C GLY A 420 -16.81 -12.37 -5.22
N ILE A 421 -15.85 -11.52 -5.53
CA ILE A 421 -15.00 -11.63 -6.73
C ILE A 421 -14.12 -12.89 -6.64
N LEU A 422 -13.47 -13.12 -5.50
CA LEU A 422 -12.61 -14.29 -5.30
C LEU A 422 -13.40 -15.60 -5.42
N GLN A 423 -14.60 -15.68 -4.83
CA GLN A 423 -15.46 -16.84 -4.96
C GLN A 423 -15.92 -17.06 -6.42
N GLY A 424 -16.21 -15.98 -7.15
CA GLY A 424 -16.49 -16.03 -8.58
C GLY A 424 -15.34 -16.65 -9.39
N ILE A 425 -14.11 -16.21 -9.11
CA ILE A 425 -12.88 -16.75 -9.74
C ILE A 425 -12.68 -18.22 -9.36
N ILE A 426 -12.82 -18.57 -8.08
CA ILE A 426 -12.68 -19.96 -7.61
C ILE A 426 -13.75 -20.84 -8.27
N LYS A 427 -14.99 -20.39 -8.37
CA LYS A 427 -16.07 -21.12 -9.05
C LYS A 427 -15.76 -21.32 -10.53
N PHE A 428 -15.27 -20.29 -11.21
CA PHE A 428 -14.82 -20.38 -12.61
C PHE A 428 -13.70 -21.40 -12.77
N LEU A 429 -12.66 -21.34 -11.92
CA LEU A 429 -11.54 -22.27 -11.94
C LEU A 429 -11.99 -23.72 -11.64
N ASN A 430 -12.92 -23.91 -10.70
CA ASN A 430 -13.47 -25.22 -10.39
C ASN A 430 -14.33 -25.77 -11.54
N THR A 431 -15.08 -24.92 -12.24
CA THR A 431 -15.83 -25.31 -13.44
C THR A 431 -14.87 -25.72 -14.58
N PHE A 432 -13.76 -24.99 -14.71
CA PHE A 432 -12.72 -25.34 -15.67
C PHE A 432 -12.02 -26.66 -15.29
N LYS A 433 -11.75 -26.86 -13.98
CA LYS A 433 -11.17 -28.11 -13.45
C LYS A 433 -12.06 -29.31 -13.73
N THR A 434 -13.38 -29.22 -13.50
CA THR A 434 -14.31 -30.32 -13.80
C THR A 434 -14.33 -30.64 -15.28
N ARG A 435 -14.33 -29.64 -16.16
CA ARG A 435 -14.25 -29.87 -17.62
C ARG A 435 -12.92 -30.48 -18.07
N VAL A 436 -11.80 -30.13 -17.42
CA VAL A 436 -10.48 -30.71 -17.73
C VAL A 436 -10.36 -32.12 -17.16
N ASN A 437 -10.89 -32.41 -15.97
CA ASN A 437 -10.88 -33.74 -15.37
C ASN A 437 -11.83 -34.73 -16.07
N GLU A 438 -12.87 -34.23 -16.74
CA GLU A 438 -13.71 -35.06 -17.59
C GLU A 438 -12.99 -35.49 -18.90
N ALA A 439 -11.88 -34.80 -19.22
CA ALA A 439 -11.08 -35.09 -20.43
C ALA A 439 -9.86 -36.00 -20.20
N ASP A 440 -9.37 -36.15 -18.97
CA ASP A 440 -8.17 -36.95 -18.68
C ASP A 440 -8.18 -37.50 -17.25
N GLU A 441 -8.15 -38.81 -17.09
CA GLU A 441 -8.16 -39.55 -15.81
C GLU A 441 -6.80 -39.60 -15.07
N GLU A 442 -5.74 -38.98 -15.58
CA GLU A 442 -4.45 -38.91 -14.89
C GLU A 442 -4.20 -37.54 -14.26
N SER A 443 -4.21 -37.52 -12.93
CA SER A 443 -4.05 -36.34 -12.08
C SER A 443 -2.67 -35.68 -12.22
N ILE A 444 -2.46 -34.86 -13.23
CA ILE A 444 -1.40 -33.87 -13.23
C ILE A 444 -1.87 -32.75 -12.27
N SER A 445 -1.14 -32.58 -11.17
CA SER A 445 -1.51 -31.57 -10.17
C SER A 445 -1.64 -30.21 -10.86
N ILE A 446 -2.75 -29.51 -10.61
CA ILE A 446 -3.03 -28.16 -11.12
C ILE A 446 -1.84 -27.22 -10.89
N ASN A 447 -1.04 -27.47 -9.85
CA ASN A 447 0.20 -26.76 -9.54
C ASN A 447 1.27 -26.90 -10.63
N LEU A 448 1.37 -28.05 -11.29
CA LEU A 448 2.28 -28.28 -12.41
C LEU A 448 1.75 -27.61 -13.70
N ALA A 449 0.44 -27.61 -13.92
CA ALA A 449 -0.15 -26.96 -15.09
C ALA A 449 -0.02 -25.42 -14.99
N PHE A 450 -0.28 -24.81 -13.82
CA PHE A 450 -0.08 -23.37 -13.63
C PHE A 450 1.39 -22.96 -13.62
N SER A 451 2.30 -23.76 -13.04
CA SER A 451 3.73 -23.47 -13.13
C SER A 451 4.25 -23.67 -14.55
N SER A 452 3.76 -24.66 -15.29
CA SER A 452 4.13 -24.87 -16.69
C SER A 452 3.57 -23.76 -17.61
N VAL A 453 2.34 -23.29 -17.42
CA VAL A 453 1.81 -22.13 -18.15
C VAL A 453 2.62 -20.88 -17.84
N THR A 454 2.99 -20.66 -16.60
CA THR A 454 3.83 -19.50 -16.20
C THR A 454 5.25 -19.61 -16.79
N VAL A 455 5.83 -20.81 -16.81
CA VAL A 455 7.13 -21.09 -17.43
C VAL A 455 7.05 -20.98 -18.96
N VAL A 456 5.98 -21.47 -19.58
CA VAL A 456 5.74 -21.34 -21.03
C VAL A 456 5.55 -19.88 -21.42
N VAL A 457 4.77 -19.10 -20.66
CA VAL A 457 4.61 -17.66 -20.90
C VAL A 457 5.95 -16.92 -20.71
N LEU A 458 6.75 -17.27 -19.70
CA LEU A 458 8.09 -16.72 -19.50
C LEU A 458 9.05 -17.12 -20.62
N LEU A 459 9.01 -18.37 -21.08
CA LEU A 459 9.79 -18.83 -22.22
C LEU A 459 9.38 -18.12 -23.51
N PHE A 460 8.08 -17.89 -23.76
CA PHE A 460 7.61 -17.11 -24.89
C PHE A 460 8.06 -15.64 -24.80
N VAL A 461 8.05 -15.04 -23.61
CA VAL A 461 8.57 -13.67 -23.38
C VAL A 461 10.08 -13.64 -23.61
N ILE A 462 10.84 -14.60 -23.11
CA ILE A 462 12.30 -14.68 -23.29
C ILE A 462 12.65 -14.96 -24.75
N ILE A 463 11.93 -15.86 -25.43
CA ILE A 463 12.13 -16.17 -26.86
C ILE A 463 11.71 -14.96 -27.71
N GLY A 464 10.59 -14.30 -27.38
CA GLY A 464 10.15 -13.05 -28.04
C GLY A 464 11.17 -11.93 -27.90
N LEU A 465 11.75 -11.76 -26.71
CA LEU A 465 12.82 -10.78 -26.43
C LEU A 465 14.12 -11.13 -27.19
N LYS A 466 14.40 -12.42 -27.38
CA LYS A 466 15.58 -12.88 -28.13
C LYS A 466 15.41 -12.77 -29.65
N LEU A 467 14.19 -12.92 -30.17
CA LEU A 467 13.88 -12.79 -31.60
C LEU A 467 13.83 -11.30 -32.05
N THR A 468 13.69 -10.37 -31.11
CA THR A 468 13.73 -8.92 -31.36
C THR A 468 15.09 -8.31 -31.00
N GLU A 469 16.18 -9.05 -31.21
CA GLU A 469 17.55 -8.61 -30.86
C GLU A 469 17.84 -7.21 -31.39
N GLY A 470 17.95 -6.27 -30.50
CA GLY A 470 18.60 -4.97 -30.66
C GLY A 470 17.77 -3.74 -30.32
N ASP A 471 16.50 -3.65 -30.70
CA ASP A 471 15.78 -2.36 -30.66
C ASP A 471 14.99 -2.13 -29.36
N LEU A 472 14.39 -3.14 -28.79
CA LEU A 472 13.64 -3.00 -27.53
C LEU A 472 14.54 -2.71 -26.32
N TRP A 473 15.76 -3.30 -26.30
CA TRP A 473 16.72 -3.02 -25.23
C TRP A 473 17.32 -1.63 -25.34
N LYS A 474 17.53 -1.13 -26.57
CA LYS A 474 17.90 0.26 -26.83
C LYS A 474 16.79 1.24 -26.48
N LEU A 475 15.52 0.90 -26.77
CA LEU A 475 14.37 1.70 -26.40
C LEU A 475 14.23 1.79 -24.88
N PHE A 476 14.37 0.66 -24.16
CA PHE A 476 14.33 0.61 -22.71
C PHE A 476 15.45 1.42 -22.06
N LEU A 477 16.68 1.29 -22.56
CA LEU A 477 17.82 2.09 -22.07
C LEU A 477 17.69 3.57 -22.39
N ASN A 478 17.21 3.94 -23.59
CA ASN A 478 17.00 5.33 -23.97
C ASN A 478 15.84 5.99 -23.21
N THR A 479 14.86 5.20 -22.73
CA THR A 479 13.75 5.71 -21.90
C THR A 479 14.17 5.87 -20.43
N LEU A 480 15.15 5.09 -19.97
CA LEU A 480 15.70 5.18 -18.62
C LEU A 480 16.71 6.31 -18.44
N ILE A 481 17.36 6.76 -19.55
CA ILE A 481 18.43 7.77 -19.54
C ILE A 481 17.90 9.18 -19.90
N ARG A 482 16.69 9.29 -20.40
CA ARG A 482 15.95 10.56 -20.61
C ARG A 482 14.92 10.76 -19.48
#